data_4cea730c94571a44bba38c5da6ef7901
#
_entry.id   4cea730c94571a44bba38c5da6ef7901
#
_cell.length_a   1.000
_cell.length_b   1.000
_cell.length_c   1.000
_cell.angle_alpha   90.00
_cell.angle_beta   90.00
_cell.angle_gamma   90.00
#
_symmetry.space_group_name_H-M   'P 1'
#
loop_
_entity.id
_entity.type
_entity.pdbx_description
1 polymer ?
#
loop_
_entity_poly.entity_id
_entity_poly.type
_entity_poly.pdbx_seq_one_letter_code
_entity_poly.pdbx_strand_id
1 'polypeptide(L)'
;MELNTYIGRAGTGKSASMLNYIKNEMKHDPLGDPIVLIAPTQSTFQLEQAFVNDTELNGSLRTEVLHFERLSHRIFQEVGGYTEQKLSKAAMQMMIYHIVQQYDTELKLYRSQSKYYGFSEKLAEQIQDFKKYSVTPDHLNQFIKEHQLQTRTQHKLEDITLIYKELESRMSGEFITTENSLERFIDQMSKSEWLRRAEIFID
;
A
#
# COMPACT_ATOMS: atom_id res chain seq x y z
N MET A 1 -5.80 -24.73 -5.81
CA MET A 1 -6.33 -23.47 -5.24
C MET A 1 -7.82 -23.48 -5.50
N GLU A 2 -8.63 -23.44 -4.46
CA GLU A 2 -10.09 -23.35 -4.52
C GLU A 2 -10.51 -21.92 -4.14
N LEU A 3 -11.44 -21.35 -4.88
CA LEU A 3 -11.95 -19.99 -4.62
C LEU A 3 -13.45 -20.09 -4.28
N ASN A 4 -13.79 -19.75 -3.05
CA ASN A 4 -15.18 -19.70 -2.57
C ASN A 4 -15.65 -18.25 -2.46
N THR A 5 -16.78 -17.90 -3.03
CA THR A 5 -17.29 -16.53 -3.07
C THR A 5 -18.65 -16.41 -2.38
N TYR A 6 -18.77 -15.48 -1.42
CA TYR A 6 -20.02 -15.14 -0.78
C TYR A 6 -20.70 -13.98 -1.51
N ILE A 7 -21.83 -14.23 -2.18
CA ILE A 7 -22.54 -13.21 -2.96
C ILE A 7 -23.84 -12.85 -2.26
N GLY A 8 -24.11 -11.56 -2.09
CA GLY A 8 -25.36 -11.06 -1.49
C GLY A 8 -25.35 -9.55 -1.27
N ARG A 9 -26.51 -8.96 -0.98
CA ARG A 9 -26.66 -7.54 -0.64
C ARG A 9 -25.98 -7.23 0.71
N ALA A 10 -25.76 -5.94 1.02
CA ALA A 10 -25.34 -5.52 2.36
C ALA A 10 -26.33 -6.04 3.41
N GLY A 11 -25.83 -6.50 4.55
CA GLY A 11 -26.64 -7.02 5.66
C GLY A 11 -27.17 -8.46 5.51
N THR A 12 -26.81 -9.19 4.44
CA THR A 12 -27.28 -10.59 4.25
C THR A 12 -26.47 -11.63 5.04
N GLY A 13 -25.56 -11.21 5.90
CA GLY A 13 -24.80 -12.12 6.77
C GLY A 13 -23.55 -12.74 6.14
N LYS A 14 -23.02 -12.21 5.04
CA LYS A 14 -21.80 -12.74 4.38
C LYS A 14 -20.61 -12.84 5.34
N SER A 15 -20.25 -11.74 5.98
CA SER A 15 -19.16 -11.69 6.96
C SER A 15 -19.43 -12.62 8.16
N ALA A 16 -20.69 -12.70 8.63
CA ALA A 16 -21.08 -13.62 9.70
C ALA A 16 -20.91 -15.09 9.29
N SER A 17 -21.29 -15.44 8.06
CA SER A 17 -21.10 -16.80 7.53
C SER A 17 -19.63 -17.17 7.41
N MET A 18 -18.80 -16.24 6.92
CA MET A 18 -17.35 -16.41 6.83
C MET A 18 -16.71 -16.57 8.22
N LEU A 19 -17.07 -15.73 9.19
CA LEU A 19 -16.58 -15.85 10.57
C LEU A 19 -16.98 -17.17 11.22
N ASN A 20 -18.22 -17.63 11.01
CA ASN A 20 -18.67 -18.90 11.53
C ASN A 20 -17.92 -20.09 10.90
N TYR A 21 -17.62 -20.00 9.60
CA TYR A 21 -16.80 -21.00 8.94
C TYR A 21 -15.38 -21.04 9.58
N ILE A 22 -14.70 -19.92 9.71
CA ILE A 22 -13.38 -19.81 10.35
C ILE A 22 -13.40 -20.36 11.76
N LYS A 23 -14.43 -20.02 12.58
CA LYS A 23 -14.59 -20.53 13.95
C LYS A 23 -14.73 -22.05 14.00
N ASN A 24 -15.49 -22.61 13.07
CA ASN A 24 -15.66 -24.07 13.00
C ASN A 24 -14.36 -24.77 12.62
N GLU A 25 -13.59 -24.24 11.67
CA GLU A 25 -12.29 -24.75 11.30
C GLU A 25 -11.29 -24.68 12.47
N MET A 26 -11.30 -23.59 13.23
CA MET A 26 -10.48 -23.45 14.44
C MET A 26 -10.83 -24.45 15.53
N LYS A 27 -12.13 -24.77 15.70
CA LYS A 27 -12.60 -25.79 16.66
C LYS A 27 -12.22 -27.19 16.23
N HIS A 28 -12.32 -27.45 14.92
CA HIS A 28 -12.02 -28.77 14.37
C HIS A 28 -10.53 -29.11 14.42
N ASP A 29 -9.69 -28.14 14.05
CA ASP A 29 -8.23 -28.29 14.09
C ASP A 29 -7.56 -27.01 14.65
N PRO A 30 -7.37 -26.91 15.97
CA PRO A 30 -6.80 -25.73 16.61
C PRO A 30 -5.34 -25.47 16.25
N LEU A 31 -4.59 -26.47 15.80
CA LEU A 31 -3.16 -26.40 15.47
C LEU A 31 -2.88 -26.57 13.96
N GLY A 32 -3.91 -26.51 13.14
CA GLY A 32 -3.79 -26.64 11.69
C GLY A 32 -3.05 -25.50 11.00
N ASP A 33 -3.15 -25.48 9.68
CA ASP A 33 -2.51 -24.44 8.86
C ASP A 33 -3.04 -23.03 9.20
N PRO A 34 -2.23 -21.99 9.00
CA PRO A 34 -2.61 -20.61 9.31
C PRO A 34 -3.91 -20.18 8.61
N ILE A 35 -4.72 -19.39 9.31
CA ILE A 35 -5.89 -18.71 8.72
C ILE A 35 -5.64 -17.21 8.72
N VAL A 36 -5.73 -16.59 7.56
CA VAL A 36 -5.49 -15.15 7.38
C VAL A 36 -6.79 -14.48 6.95
N LEU A 37 -7.34 -13.64 7.81
CA LEU A 37 -8.49 -12.80 7.48
C LEU A 37 -8.01 -11.39 7.13
N ILE A 38 -8.11 -11.05 5.84
CA ILE A 38 -7.79 -9.72 5.34
C ILE A 38 -9.03 -8.84 5.44
N ALA A 39 -8.89 -7.72 6.15
CA ALA A 39 -9.99 -6.80 6.38
C ALA A 39 -9.51 -5.34 6.37
N PRO A 40 -10.40 -4.36 6.12
CA PRO A 40 -10.09 -2.94 6.27
C PRO A 40 -9.59 -2.62 7.68
N THR A 41 -8.64 -1.68 7.80
CA THR A 41 -8.02 -1.30 9.09
C THR A 41 -9.06 -0.99 10.19
N GLN A 42 -10.20 -0.39 9.81
CA GLN A 42 -11.24 0.01 10.74
C GLN A 42 -12.01 -1.17 11.36
N SER A 43 -12.09 -2.31 10.65
CA SER A 43 -12.83 -3.48 11.09
C SER A 43 -11.96 -4.55 11.77
N THR A 44 -10.64 -4.48 11.67
CA THR A 44 -9.74 -5.50 12.22
C THR A 44 -9.96 -5.76 13.70
N PHE A 45 -10.09 -4.71 14.51
CA PHE A 45 -10.32 -4.85 15.95
C PHE A 45 -11.64 -5.57 16.30
N GLN A 46 -12.73 -5.25 15.58
CA GLN A 46 -14.03 -5.89 15.80
C GLN A 46 -14.00 -7.37 15.42
N LEU A 47 -13.28 -7.70 14.34
CA LEU A 47 -13.12 -9.07 13.88
C LEU A 47 -12.22 -9.88 14.83
N GLU A 48 -11.14 -9.30 15.33
CA GLU A 48 -10.30 -9.93 16.38
C GLU A 48 -11.15 -10.22 17.65
N GLN A 49 -11.94 -9.24 18.10
CA GLN A 49 -12.85 -9.43 19.24
C GLN A 49 -13.85 -10.55 19.02
N ALA A 50 -14.36 -10.74 17.80
CA ALA A 50 -15.31 -11.80 17.50
C ALA A 50 -14.72 -13.21 17.70
N PHE A 51 -13.40 -13.37 17.55
CA PHE A 51 -12.70 -14.62 17.85
C PHE A 51 -12.36 -14.76 19.35
N VAL A 52 -11.86 -13.68 19.96
CA VAL A 52 -11.47 -13.69 21.39
C VAL A 52 -12.67 -13.89 22.32
N ASN A 53 -13.81 -13.29 21.99
CA ASN A 53 -15.03 -13.39 22.80
C ASN A 53 -15.80 -14.70 22.60
N ASP A 54 -15.34 -15.56 21.69
CA ASP A 54 -15.97 -16.87 21.50
C ASP A 54 -15.54 -17.82 22.64
N THR A 55 -16.48 -18.18 23.50
CA THR A 55 -16.22 -18.96 24.71
C THR A 55 -15.77 -20.39 24.44
N GLU A 56 -15.97 -20.88 23.22
CA GLU A 56 -15.60 -22.26 22.86
C GLU A 56 -14.19 -22.31 22.23
N LEU A 57 -13.66 -21.18 21.73
CA LEU A 57 -12.33 -21.13 21.10
C LEU A 57 -11.19 -20.96 22.09
N ASN A 58 -11.44 -20.37 23.29
CA ASN A 58 -10.39 -20.06 24.29
C ASN A 58 -9.16 -19.32 23.74
N GLY A 59 -9.32 -18.60 22.65
CA GLY A 59 -8.27 -17.88 21.94
C GLY A 59 -8.00 -18.43 20.53
N SER A 60 -7.20 -17.69 19.76
CA SER A 60 -6.84 -18.05 18.38
C SER A 60 -5.34 -18.13 18.24
N LEU A 61 -4.81 -19.34 18.04
CA LEU A 61 -3.37 -19.55 17.80
C LEU A 61 -3.03 -19.50 16.31
N ARG A 62 -3.96 -19.82 15.40
CA ARG A 62 -3.69 -19.95 13.97
C ARG A 62 -4.37 -18.88 13.11
N THR A 63 -5.24 -18.03 13.67
CA THR A 63 -5.95 -17.01 12.91
C THR A 63 -5.37 -15.63 13.17
N GLU A 64 -4.96 -14.97 12.10
CA GLU A 64 -4.48 -13.59 12.13
C GLU A 64 -5.45 -12.70 11.32
N VAL A 65 -5.95 -11.62 11.93
CA VAL A 65 -6.76 -10.61 11.26
C VAL A 65 -5.85 -9.45 10.86
N LEU A 66 -5.67 -9.26 9.58
CA LEU A 66 -4.66 -8.34 9.05
C LEU A 66 -5.26 -7.42 7.99
N HIS A 67 -4.81 -6.19 7.94
CA HIS A 67 -4.93 -5.36 6.74
C HIS A 67 -3.67 -5.53 5.87
N PHE A 68 -3.70 -5.10 4.61
CA PHE A 68 -2.62 -5.36 3.66
C PHE A 68 -1.23 -4.90 4.15
N GLU A 69 -1.13 -3.77 4.85
CA GLU A 69 0.14 -3.28 5.36
C GLU A 69 0.70 -4.18 6.49
N ARG A 70 -0.15 -4.69 7.40
CA ARG A 70 0.27 -5.66 8.43
C ARG A 70 0.64 -7.01 7.80
N LEU A 71 -0.10 -7.45 6.78
CA LEU A 71 0.21 -8.66 6.03
C LEU A 71 1.58 -8.54 5.34
N SER A 72 1.86 -7.40 4.68
CA SER A 72 3.16 -7.17 4.06
C SER A 72 4.30 -7.21 5.08
N HIS A 73 4.10 -6.58 6.23
CA HIS A 73 5.09 -6.60 7.31
C HIS A 73 5.33 -8.01 7.86
N ARG A 74 4.28 -8.82 8.01
CA ARG A 74 4.37 -10.22 8.45
C ARG A 74 5.20 -11.06 7.48
N ILE A 75 4.98 -10.88 6.18
CA ILE A 75 5.74 -11.59 5.15
C ILE A 75 7.20 -11.13 5.13
N PHE A 76 7.46 -9.84 5.22
CA PHE A 76 8.84 -9.32 5.28
C PHE A 76 9.62 -9.78 6.50
N GLN A 77 8.95 -10.07 7.61
CA GLN A 77 9.60 -10.68 8.78
C GLN A 77 10.06 -12.12 8.51
N GLU A 78 9.34 -12.86 7.68
CA GLU A 78 9.67 -14.24 7.33
C GLU A 78 10.74 -14.34 6.24
N VAL A 79 10.50 -13.66 5.09
CA VAL A 79 11.35 -13.84 3.89
C VAL A 79 12.47 -12.83 3.76
N GLY A 80 12.59 -11.92 4.71
CA GLY A 80 13.42 -10.73 4.56
C GLY A 80 12.69 -9.69 3.72
N GLY A 81 12.73 -8.46 4.19
CA GLY A 81 12.03 -7.35 3.56
C GLY A 81 12.98 -6.40 2.85
N TYR A 82 12.86 -5.18 3.24
CA TYR A 82 13.69 -4.07 2.81
C TYR A 82 14.51 -3.55 4.00
N THR A 83 15.68 -3.03 3.71
CA THR A 83 16.54 -2.36 4.70
C THR A 83 16.28 -0.87 4.78
N GLU A 84 15.55 -0.33 3.79
CA GLU A 84 15.23 1.07 3.65
C GLU A 84 14.25 1.54 4.73
N GLN A 85 14.42 2.79 5.16
CA GLN A 85 13.53 3.41 6.13
C GLN A 85 12.23 3.87 5.47
N LYS A 86 11.10 3.65 6.15
CA LYS A 86 9.80 4.13 5.66
C LYS A 86 9.77 5.66 5.71
N LEU A 87 9.61 6.28 4.55
CA LEU A 87 9.54 7.73 4.42
C LEU A 87 8.20 8.26 4.92
N SER A 88 8.23 9.16 5.90
CA SER A 88 7.00 9.82 6.36
C SER A 88 6.50 10.84 5.34
N LYS A 89 5.18 11.15 5.38
CA LYS A 89 4.58 12.19 4.52
C LYS A 89 5.31 13.54 4.68
N ALA A 90 5.65 13.92 5.91
CA ALA A 90 6.36 15.16 6.18
C ALA A 90 7.78 15.17 5.59
N ALA A 91 8.51 14.06 5.71
CA ALA A 91 9.84 13.95 5.13
C ALA A 91 9.79 14.01 3.59
N MET A 92 8.81 13.35 2.96
CA MET A 92 8.59 13.45 1.52
C MET A 92 8.30 14.89 1.08
N GLN A 93 7.46 15.62 1.80
CA GLN A 93 7.16 17.03 1.53
C GLN A 93 8.42 17.90 1.63
N MET A 94 9.27 17.68 2.65
CA MET A 94 10.54 18.39 2.80
C MET A 94 11.51 18.08 1.65
N MET A 95 11.62 16.84 1.23
CA MET A 95 12.46 16.47 0.08
C MET A 95 11.98 17.16 -1.19
N ILE A 96 10.68 17.14 -1.46
CA ILE A 96 10.07 17.83 -2.61
C ILE A 96 10.33 19.34 -2.53
N TYR A 97 10.17 19.95 -1.37
CA TYR A 97 10.47 21.36 -1.18
C TYR A 97 11.93 21.70 -1.57
N HIS A 98 12.89 20.90 -1.12
CA HIS A 98 14.29 21.08 -1.48
C HIS A 98 14.55 20.86 -2.97
N ILE A 99 13.89 19.86 -3.59
CA ILE A 99 14.02 19.63 -5.03
C ILE A 99 13.49 20.84 -5.81
N VAL A 100 12.31 21.34 -5.48
CA VAL A 100 11.72 22.50 -6.15
C VAL A 100 12.59 23.74 -6.00
N GLN A 101 13.23 23.96 -4.85
CA GLN A 101 14.19 25.05 -4.68
C GLN A 101 15.43 24.89 -5.54
N GLN A 102 15.99 23.68 -5.58
CA GLN A 102 17.23 23.41 -6.32
C GLN A 102 17.02 23.55 -7.83
N TYR A 103 15.89 23.08 -8.35
CA TYR A 103 15.55 23.07 -9.77
C TYR A 103 14.71 24.26 -10.22
N ASP A 104 14.54 25.30 -9.39
CA ASP A 104 13.64 26.44 -9.66
C ASP A 104 13.86 27.09 -11.04
N THR A 105 15.13 27.17 -11.49
CA THR A 105 15.47 27.75 -12.81
C THR A 105 15.14 26.86 -13.98
N GLU A 106 15.03 25.55 -13.77
CA GLU A 106 14.72 24.55 -14.79
C GLU A 106 13.21 24.34 -14.95
N LEU A 107 12.42 24.65 -13.91
CA LEU A 107 10.98 24.56 -13.93
C LEU A 107 10.36 25.59 -14.87
N LYS A 108 9.42 25.16 -15.70
CA LYS A 108 8.75 25.97 -16.70
C LYS A 108 7.49 26.66 -16.16
N LEU A 109 6.59 25.90 -15.57
CA LEU A 109 5.33 26.39 -15.01
C LEU A 109 5.45 26.70 -13.52
N TYR A 110 6.20 25.89 -12.80
CA TYR A 110 6.30 25.96 -11.33
C TYR A 110 7.48 26.77 -10.82
N ARG A 111 8.16 27.48 -11.72
CA ARG A 111 9.22 28.44 -11.38
C ARG A 111 8.72 29.44 -10.33
N SER A 112 9.54 29.67 -9.31
CA SER A 112 9.23 30.54 -8.15
C SER A 112 8.10 30.05 -7.23
N GLN A 113 7.56 28.84 -7.42
CA GLN A 113 6.55 28.26 -6.52
C GLN A 113 7.19 27.69 -5.23
N SER A 114 8.50 27.54 -5.19
CA SER A 114 9.26 27.11 -4.00
C SER A 114 9.03 27.99 -2.75
N LYS A 115 8.56 29.22 -2.96
CA LYS A 115 8.22 30.16 -1.86
C LYS A 115 6.99 29.73 -1.05
N TYR A 116 6.17 28.83 -1.57
CA TYR A 116 4.90 28.44 -0.97
C TYR A 116 4.97 26.99 -0.45
N TYR A 117 5.00 26.83 0.86
CA TYR A 117 5.05 25.51 1.50
C TYR A 117 3.88 24.59 1.06
N GLY A 118 2.67 25.14 0.95
CA GLY A 118 1.50 24.39 0.49
C GLY A 118 1.60 23.86 -0.94
N PHE A 119 2.50 24.40 -1.76
CA PHE A 119 2.78 23.85 -3.08
C PHE A 119 3.47 22.48 -2.99
N SER A 120 4.48 22.33 -2.14
CA SER A 120 5.18 21.06 -1.93
C SER A 120 4.27 19.98 -1.37
N GLU A 121 3.29 20.36 -0.53
CA GLU A 121 2.27 19.44 -0.02
C GLU A 121 1.39 18.90 -1.14
N LYS A 122 0.84 19.78 -1.99
CA LYS A 122 0.02 19.37 -3.14
C LYS A 122 0.77 18.53 -4.14
N LEU A 123 2.04 18.82 -4.34
CA LEU A 123 2.90 18.06 -5.24
C LEU A 123 3.22 16.66 -4.66
N ALA A 124 3.43 16.57 -3.35
CA ALA A 124 3.59 15.29 -2.67
C ALA A 124 2.34 14.41 -2.80
N GLU A 125 1.16 14.98 -2.59
CA GLU A 125 -0.12 14.27 -2.78
C GLU A 125 -0.26 13.77 -4.24
N GLN A 126 0.06 14.60 -5.22
CA GLN A 126 0.00 14.21 -6.63
C GLN A 126 0.98 13.09 -6.98
N ILE A 127 2.20 13.12 -6.45
CA ILE A 127 3.19 12.05 -6.67
C ILE A 127 2.78 10.77 -5.94
N GLN A 128 2.20 10.85 -4.74
CA GLN A 128 1.64 9.69 -4.06
C GLN A 128 0.51 9.04 -4.85
N ASP A 129 -0.37 9.85 -5.47
CA ASP A 129 -1.41 9.32 -6.35
C ASP A 129 -0.81 8.61 -7.57
N PHE A 130 0.22 9.17 -8.19
CA PHE A 130 0.91 8.48 -9.28
C PHE A 130 1.49 7.13 -8.84
N LYS A 131 2.17 7.09 -7.69
CA LYS A 131 2.69 5.84 -7.12
C LYS A 131 1.58 4.82 -6.84
N LYS A 132 0.47 5.26 -6.27
CA LYS A 132 -0.68 4.41 -5.97
C LYS A 132 -1.24 3.70 -7.21
N TYR A 133 -1.15 4.35 -8.37
CA TYR A 133 -1.58 3.79 -9.65
C TYR A 133 -0.42 3.26 -10.50
N SER A 134 0.76 3.06 -9.91
CA SER A 134 1.98 2.59 -10.58
C SER A 134 2.36 3.43 -11.81
N VAL A 135 2.05 4.73 -11.78
CA VAL A 135 2.46 5.69 -12.82
C VAL A 135 3.87 6.19 -12.50
N THR A 136 4.84 5.79 -13.30
CA THR A 136 6.25 6.16 -13.16
C THR A 136 6.58 7.47 -13.89
N PRO A 137 7.75 8.11 -13.59
CA PRO A 137 8.24 9.24 -14.40
C PRO A 137 8.37 8.91 -15.89
N ASP A 138 8.72 7.68 -16.23
CA ASP A 138 8.85 7.24 -17.63
C ASP A 138 7.49 7.15 -18.32
N HIS A 139 6.44 6.68 -17.63
CA HIS A 139 5.08 6.71 -18.15
C HIS A 139 4.62 8.14 -18.43
N LEU A 140 4.93 9.10 -17.55
CA LEU A 140 4.61 10.51 -17.78
C LEU A 140 5.36 11.09 -18.98
N ASN A 141 6.65 10.77 -19.11
CA ASN A 141 7.45 11.19 -20.27
C ASN A 141 6.91 10.61 -21.58
N GLN A 142 6.51 9.34 -21.57
CA GLN A 142 5.92 8.70 -22.75
C GLN A 142 4.59 9.36 -23.10
N PHE A 143 3.72 9.60 -22.12
CA PHE A 143 2.44 10.27 -22.31
C PHE A 143 2.60 11.67 -22.93
N ILE A 144 3.59 12.47 -22.47
CA ILE A 144 3.88 13.79 -23.01
C ILE A 144 4.30 13.70 -24.49
N LYS A 145 5.08 12.68 -24.88
CA LYS A 145 5.55 12.50 -26.26
C LYS A 145 4.45 12.03 -27.21
N GLU A 146 3.54 11.19 -26.73
CA GLU A 146 2.51 10.56 -27.54
C GLU A 146 1.28 11.46 -27.78
N HIS A 147 1.09 12.48 -26.93
CA HIS A 147 -0.11 13.31 -26.97
C HIS A 147 0.21 14.78 -27.31
N GLN A 148 -0.63 15.38 -28.16
CA GLN A 148 -0.59 16.81 -28.43
C GLN A 148 -1.26 17.57 -27.28
N LEU A 149 -0.47 17.93 -26.29
CA LEU A 149 -0.95 18.65 -25.12
C LEU A 149 -0.93 20.16 -25.34
N GLN A 150 -1.86 20.87 -24.67
CA GLN A 150 -1.73 22.32 -24.56
C GLN A 150 -0.44 22.67 -23.83
N THR A 151 0.25 23.72 -24.25
CA THR A 151 1.56 24.15 -23.73
C THR A 151 1.63 24.21 -22.21
N ARG A 152 0.58 24.74 -21.57
CA ARG A 152 0.52 24.83 -20.11
C ARG A 152 0.45 23.45 -19.43
N THR A 153 -0.33 22.53 -19.98
CA THR A 153 -0.45 21.16 -19.47
C THR A 153 0.86 20.39 -19.68
N GLN A 154 1.48 20.56 -20.82
CA GLN A 154 2.77 19.97 -21.13
C GLN A 154 3.83 20.45 -20.14
N HIS A 155 3.99 21.76 -19.94
CA HIS A 155 4.96 22.32 -18.99
C HIS A 155 4.69 21.82 -17.55
N LYS A 156 3.41 21.72 -17.17
CA LYS A 156 3.04 21.16 -15.86
C LYS A 156 3.54 19.73 -15.68
N LEU A 157 3.29 18.87 -16.67
CA LEU A 157 3.69 17.46 -16.59
C LEU A 157 5.22 17.30 -16.66
N GLU A 158 5.89 18.10 -17.47
CA GLU A 158 7.37 18.11 -17.55
C GLU A 158 8.00 18.48 -16.19
N ASP A 159 7.48 19.52 -15.53
CA ASP A 159 7.96 19.93 -14.20
C ASP A 159 7.70 18.85 -13.14
N ILE A 160 6.49 18.27 -13.14
CA ILE A 160 6.15 17.17 -12.20
C ILE A 160 7.06 15.97 -12.45
N THR A 161 7.29 15.61 -13.71
CA THR A 161 8.13 14.47 -14.08
C THR A 161 9.58 14.67 -13.63
N LEU A 162 10.13 15.87 -13.79
CA LEU A 162 11.46 16.21 -13.31
C LEU A 162 11.54 16.05 -11.78
N ILE A 163 10.60 16.63 -11.05
CA ILE A 163 10.60 16.58 -9.59
C ILE A 163 10.39 15.14 -9.09
N TYR A 164 9.51 14.39 -9.72
CA TYR A 164 9.24 13.00 -9.36
C TYR A 164 10.47 12.11 -9.61
N LYS A 165 11.14 12.26 -10.76
CA LYS A 165 12.35 11.52 -11.08
C LYS A 165 13.48 11.82 -10.08
N GLU A 166 13.65 13.08 -9.71
CA GLU A 166 14.66 13.48 -8.74
C GLU A 166 14.35 12.95 -7.33
N LEU A 167 13.06 12.93 -6.95
CA LEU A 167 12.60 12.33 -5.69
C LEU A 167 12.93 10.84 -5.64
N GLU A 168 12.63 10.08 -6.70
CA GLU A 168 12.97 8.66 -6.79
C GLU A 168 14.47 8.42 -6.68
N SER A 169 15.26 9.25 -7.33
CA SER A 169 16.72 9.18 -7.27
C SER A 169 17.25 9.35 -5.84
N ARG A 170 16.72 10.33 -5.11
CA ARG A 170 17.13 10.59 -3.71
C ARG A 170 16.63 9.55 -2.72
N MET A 171 15.51 8.91 -3.01
CA MET A 171 14.96 7.85 -2.17
C MET A 171 15.70 6.52 -2.38
N SER A 172 16.32 6.33 -3.53
CA SER A 172 16.89 5.05 -3.94
C SER A 172 17.92 4.52 -2.95
N GLY A 173 17.66 3.31 -2.42
CA GLY A 173 18.55 2.62 -1.49
C GLY A 173 18.46 3.04 -0.02
N GLU A 174 17.84 4.17 0.29
CA GLU A 174 17.74 4.68 1.67
C GLU A 174 16.29 4.69 2.19
N PHE A 175 15.34 5.02 1.33
CA PHE A 175 13.94 5.22 1.74
C PHE A 175 12.97 4.44 0.86
N ILE A 176 11.85 4.02 1.48
CA ILE A 176 10.73 3.39 0.79
C ILE A 176 9.42 4.09 1.16
N THR A 177 8.53 4.29 0.18
CA THR A 177 7.15 4.75 0.45
C THR A 177 6.24 3.57 0.73
N THR A 178 5.05 3.84 1.25
CA THR A 178 4.03 2.81 1.49
C THR A 178 3.65 2.09 0.19
N GLU A 179 3.54 2.84 -0.90
CA GLU A 179 3.18 2.33 -2.23
C GLU A 179 4.26 1.37 -2.78
N ASN A 180 5.53 1.76 -2.72
CA ASN A 180 6.64 0.90 -3.13
C ASN A 180 6.79 -0.34 -2.22
N SER A 181 6.44 -0.22 -0.94
CA SER A 181 6.41 -1.36 -0.02
C SER A 181 5.36 -2.39 -0.45
N LEU A 182 4.20 -1.96 -0.96
CA LEU A 182 3.17 -2.87 -1.48
C LEU A 182 3.60 -3.58 -2.77
N GLU A 183 4.28 -2.90 -3.68
CA GLU A 183 4.83 -3.53 -4.88
C GLU A 183 5.84 -4.64 -4.51
N ARG A 184 6.78 -4.33 -3.60
CA ARG A 184 7.73 -5.36 -3.10
C ARG A 184 7.04 -6.50 -2.36
N PHE A 185 5.96 -6.21 -1.65
CA PHE A 185 5.17 -7.24 -0.99
C PHE A 185 4.63 -8.25 -2.00
N ILE A 186 4.09 -7.80 -3.14
CA ILE A 186 3.59 -8.67 -4.21
C ILE A 186 4.71 -9.60 -4.71
N ASP A 187 5.92 -9.08 -4.93
CA ASP A 187 7.07 -9.86 -5.37
C ASP A 187 7.54 -10.91 -4.34
N GLN A 188 7.36 -10.63 -3.06
CA GLN A 188 7.80 -11.51 -1.98
C GLN A 188 6.73 -12.52 -1.52
N MET A 189 5.43 -12.27 -1.80
CA MET A 189 4.33 -13.14 -1.39
C MET A 189 4.56 -14.62 -1.72
N SER A 190 5.06 -14.88 -2.94
CA SER A 190 5.29 -16.25 -3.44
C SER A 190 6.38 -17.01 -2.68
N LYS A 191 7.24 -16.30 -1.94
CA LYS A 191 8.36 -16.88 -1.18
C LYS A 191 7.99 -17.23 0.27
N SER A 192 6.86 -16.73 0.77
CA SER A 192 6.40 -16.99 2.13
C SER A 192 5.81 -18.39 2.24
N GLU A 193 6.45 -19.24 3.03
CA GLU A 193 5.94 -20.58 3.36
C GLU A 193 4.68 -20.49 4.24
N TRP A 194 4.66 -19.53 5.17
CA TRP A 194 3.50 -19.28 6.02
C TRP A 194 2.27 -18.93 5.18
N LEU A 195 2.40 -17.98 4.24
CA LEU A 195 1.29 -17.56 3.39
C LEU A 195 0.86 -18.68 2.40
N ARG A 196 1.81 -19.47 1.92
CA ARG A 196 1.53 -20.57 0.98
C ARG A 196 0.66 -21.65 1.61
N ARG A 197 0.81 -21.87 2.92
CA ARG A 197 0.02 -22.82 3.71
C ARG A 197 -1.29 -22.21 4.20
N ALA A 198 -1.40 -20.91 4.23
CA ALA A 198 -2.54 -20.22 4.82
C ALA A 198 -3.81 -20.37 3.99
N GLU A 199 -4.92 -20.55 4.70
CA GLU A 199 -6.26 -20.32 4.17
C GLU A 199 -6.60 -18.84 4.28
N ILE A 200 -6.93 -18.19 3.15
CA ILE A 200 -7.07 -16.73 3.08
C ILE A 200 -8.53 -16.35 2.90
N PHE A 201 -9.01 -15.48 3.76
CA PHE A 201 -10.34 -14.86 3.72
C PHE A 201 -10.20 -13.35 3.50
N ILE A 202 -11.13 -12.77 2.73
CA ILE A 202 -11.17 -11.32 2.46
C ILE A 202 -12.60 -10.82 2.72
N ASP A 203 -12.75 -9.84 3.64
CA ASP A 203 -14.03 -9.21 4.00
C ASP A 203 -14.12 -7.75 3.49
#